data_60fb472cc740eb939b0d9c2b305221d1
#
_entry.id   60fb472cc740eb939b0d9c2b305221d1
#
_cell.length_a   1.000
_cell.length_b   1.000
_cell.length_c   1.000
_cell.angle_alpha   90.00
_cell.angle_beta   90.00
_cell.angle_gamma   90.00
#
_symmetry.space_group_name_H-M   'P 1'
#
loop_
_entity.id
_entity.type
_entity.pdbx_description
1 polymer ?
#
loop_
_entity_poly.entity_id
_entity_poly.type
_entity_poly.pdbx_seq_one_letter_code
_entity_poly.pdbx_strand_id
1 'polypeptide(L)'
;MDGRRQLKLRQTASAELTAAEVARLRELMHDAFEGDEHGGLTEEDWQHALGGTHFLLESDGQIVCHASVVTRELHVDGVPLVTAYVEAVATDPGQQGHGLGTEVMRAVGDFIDAGDWQIAALGTGSQAFYERLGWQIWRGPSFVRSPDGDQPTPDDDGYIMVRLTPRSPALRWDAPISCEWRPGDVW
;
A
#
# COMPACT_ATOMS: atom_id res chain seq x y z
N MET A 1 28.19 -10.41 -23.36
CA MET A 1 28.15 -10.68 -21.92
C MET A 1 26.74 -10.31 -21.46
N ASP A 2 25.94 -11.31 -21.21
CA ASP A 2 24.53 -11.14 -20.84
C ASP A 2 24.51 -10.75 -19.34
N GLY A 3 24.52 -9.44 -19.08
CA GLY A 3 24.43 -8.88 -17.74
C GLY A 3 23.01 -9.04 -17.21
N ARG A 4 22.61 -10.27 -16.83
CA ARG A 4 21.37 -10.47 -16.08
C ARG A 4 21.50 -9.66 -14.79
N ARG A 5 20.66 -8.62 -14.65
CA ARG A 5 20.51 -7.90 -13.40
C ARG A 5 20.19 -8.90 -12.30
N GLN A 6 20.92 -8.86 -11.22
CA GLN A 6 20.64 -9.71 -10.05
C GLN A 6 19.52 -9.05 -9.23
N LEU A 7 18.29 -9.50 -9.45
CA LEU A 7 17.16 -9.09 -8.64
C LEU A 7 17.10 -9.94 -7.37
N LYS A 8 16.87 -9.30 -6.23
CA LYS A 8 16.69 -9.94 -4.94
C LYS A 8 15.54 -9.28 -4.19
N LEU A 9 14.48 -10.03 -3.96
CA LEU A 9 13.38 -9.61 -3.11
C LEU A 9 13.64 -10.02 -1.66
N ARG A 10 13.44 -9.09 -0.74
CA ARG A 10 13.60 -9.31 0.70
C ARG A 10 12.40 -8.76 1.47
N GLN A 11 11.94 -9.51 2.46
CA GLN A 11 10.97 -9.06 3.46
C GLN A 11 11.72 -8.71 4.74
N THR A 12 11.31 -7.63 5.41
CA THR A 12 11.89 -7.22 6.68
C THR A 12 10.87 -6.43 7.50
N ALA A 13 10.91 -6.55 8.81
CA ALA A 13 10.10 -5.71 9.69
C ALA A 13 10.65 -4.28 9.73
N SER A 14 9.78 -3.28 9.96
CA SER A 14 10.22 -1.88 10.09
C SER A 14 11.34 -1.69 11.12
N ALA A 15 11.28 -2.41 12.23
CA ALA A 15 12.29 -2.35 13.30
C ALA A 15 13.67 -2.91 12.91
N GLU A 16 13.74 -3.66 11.82
CA GLU A 16 14.98 -4.28 11.31
C GLU A 16 15.61 -3.47 10.17
N LEU A 17 14.93 -2.43 9.68
CA LEU A 17 15.48 -1.52 8.68
C LEU A 17 16.68 -0.77 9.25
N THR A 18 17.78 -0.80 8.52
CA THR A 18 18.95 0.03 8.84
C THR A 18 18.70 1.50 8.50
N ALA A 19 19.45 2.40 9.14
CA ALA A 19 19.36 3.83 8.83
C ALA A 19 19.66 4.14 7.35
N ALA A 20 20.56 3.38 6.71
CA ALA A 20 20.87 3.52 5.29
C ALA A 20 19.70 3.09 4.40
N GLU A 21 19.01 2.01 4.75
CA GLU A 21 17.81 1.57 4.03
C GLU A 21 16.68 2.57 4.18
N VAL A 22 16.42 3.09 5.38
CA VAL A 22 15.42 4.14 5.61
C VAL A 22 15.73 5.38 4.77
N ALA A 23 17.00 5.82 4.73
CA ALA A 23 17.39 6.96 3.90
C ALA A 23 17.14 6.67 2.41
N ARG A 24 17.55 5.49 1.92
CA ARG A 24 17.32 5.10 0.51
C ARG A 24 15.84 4.98 0.17
N LEU A 25 15.02 4.45 1.07
CA LEU A 25 13.56 4.36 0.86
C LEU A 25 12.91 5.73 0.77
N ARG A 26 13.33 6.70 1.58
CA ARG A 26 12.84 8.09 1.51
C ARG A 26 13.21 8.76 0.19
N GLU A 27 14.44 8.56 -0.30
CA GLU A 27 14.85 9.01 -1.62
C GLU A 27 13.97 8.38 -2.71
N LEU A 28 13.78 7.05 -2.66
CA LEU A 28 12.94 6.32 -3.61
C LEU A 28 11.50 6.86 -3.64
N MET A 29 10.91 7.14 -2.46
CA MET A 29 9.58 7.74 -2.36
C MET A 29 9.56 9.14 -2.94
N HIS A 30 10.54 9.98 -2.58
CA HIS A 30 10.65 11.33 -3.13
C HIS A 30 10.70 11.29 -4.66
N ASP A 31 11.60 10.49 -5.23
CA ASP A 31 11.80 10.39 -6.68
C ASP A 31 10.56 9.83 -7.40
N ALA A 32 9.88 8.84 -6.77
CA ALA A 32 8.72 8.19 -7.37
C ALA A 32 7.45 9.06 -7.35
N PHE A 33 7.32 9.94 -6.36
CA PHE A 33 6.17 10.84 -6.18
C PHE A 33 6.49 12.31 -6.49
N GLU A 34 7.69 12.60 -7.03
CA GLU A 34 8.05 13.94 -7.48
C GLU A 34 7.11 14.37 -8.62
N GLY A 35 6.41 15.48 -8.41
CA GLY A 35 5.45 16.02 -9.39
C GLY A 35 4.06 15.40 -9.34
N ASP A 36 3.74 14.60 -8.35
CA ASP A 36 2.37 14.16 -8.12
C ASP A 36 1.46 15.36 -7.82
N GLU A 37 0.32 15.43 -8.51
CA GLU A 37 -0.66 16.53 -8.37
C GLU A 37 -1.22 16.65 -6.95
N HIS A 38 -1.09 15.60 -6.13
CA HIS A 38 -1.55 15.55 -4.74
C HIS A 38 -0.46 15.95 -3.71
N GLY A 39 0.67 16.54 -4.16
CA GLY A 39 1.66 17.15 -3.26
C GLY A 39 2.82 16.24 -2.82
N GLY A 40 2.93 15.05 -3.39
CA GLY A 40 3.99 14.08 -3.07
C GLY A 40 3.78 13.39 -1.71
N LEU A 41 4.68 12.47 -1.37
CA LEU A 41 4.64 11.75 -0.08
C LEU A 41 5.18 12.65 1.04
N THR A 42 4.38 12.90 2.06
CA THR A 42 4.78 13.70 3.23
C THR A 42 5.53 12.84 4.27
N GLU A 43 6.07 13.48 5.30
CA GLU A 43 6.68 12.75 6.44
C GLU A 43 5.64 11.93 7.20
N GLU A 44 4.44 12.47 7.37
CA GLU A 44 3.32 11.77 8.00
C GLU A 44 2.96 10.51 7.22
N ASP A 45 2.87 10.59 5.88
CA ASP A 45 2.57 9.45 5.02
C ASP A 45 3.69 8.39 5.08
N TRP A 46 4.97 8.82 5.15
CA TRP A 46 6.07 7.90 5.40
C TRP A 46 5.92 7.15 6.73
N GLN A 47 5.49 7.85 7.79
CA GLN A 47 5.26 7.22 9.10
C GLN A 47 4.17 6.14 9.04
N HIS A 48 3.19 6.25 8.12
CA HIS A 48 2.17 5.23 7.92
C HIS A 48 2.74 3.91 7.40
N ALA A 49 3.80 3.96 6.61
CA ALA A 49 4.47 2.77 6.08
C ALA A 49 5.26 1.99 7.16
N LEU A 50 5.52 2.63 8.31
CA LEU A 50 6.28 2.03 9.40
C LEU A 50 5.36 1.23 10.34
N GLY A 51 5.96 0.31 11.09
CA GLY A 51 5.24 -0.55 12.04
C GLY A 51 4.75 -1.87 11.45
N GLY A 52 5.03 -2.14 10.17
CA GLY A 52 4.65 -3.37 9.47
C GLY A 52 5.81 -4.11 8.84
N THR A 53 5.52 -4.77 7.74
CA THR A 53 6.48 -5.53 6.93
C THR A 53 6.77 -4.81 5.64
N HIS A 54 8.05 -4.62 5.33
CA HIS A 54 8.55 -4.01 4.10
C HIS A 54 8.99 -5.09 3.11
N PHE A 55 8.71 -4.84 1.84
CA PHE A 55 9.14 -5.63 0.69
C PHE A 55 10.12 -4.78 -0.12
N LEU A 56 11.37 -5.18 -0.12
CA LEU A 56 12.47 -4.47 -0.76
C LEU A 56 12.94 -5.28 -1.96
N LEU A 57 12.79 -4.75 -3.16
CA LEU A 57 13.39 -5.34 -4.35
C LEU A 57 14.69 -4.61 -4.67
N GLU A 58 15.76 -5.35 -4.64
CA GLU A 58 17.11 -4.88 -4.93
C GLU A 58 17.52 -5.29 -6.35
N SER A 59 18.16 -4.38 -7.09
CA SER A 59 18.84 -4.64 -8.33
C SER A 59 20.32 -4.27 -8.16
N ASP A 60 21.20 -5.24 -8.33
CA ASP A 60 22.65 -5.05 -8.17
C ASP A 60 23.03 -4.38 -6.83
N GLY A 61 22.32 -4.73 -5.76
CA GLY A 61 22.55 -4.24 -4.40
C GLY A 61 21.94 -2.87 -4.08
N GLN A 62 21.14 -2.30 -4.97
CA GLN A 62 20.41 -1.06 -4.73
C GLN A 62 18.90 -1.33 -4.64
N ILE A 63 18.23 -0.75 -3.64
CA ILE A 63 16.77 -0.83 -3.54
C ILE A 63 16.15 0.00 -4.66
N VAL A 64 15.38 -0.66 -5.52
CA VAL A 64 14.76 -0.07 -6.72
C VAL A 64 13.24 -0.14 -6.72
N CYS A 65 12.65 -0.96 -5.85
CA CYS A 65 11.19 -1.01 -5.68
C CYS A 65 10.85 -1.38 -4.24
N HIS A 66 9.76 -0.85 -3.75
CA HIS A 66 9.30 -1.00 -2.37
C HIS A 66 7.78 -1.12 -2.29
N ALA A 67 7.31 -1.81 -1.27
CA ALA A 67 5.97 -1.72 -0.70
C ALA A 67 6.05 -2.04 0.79
N SER A 68 5.11 -1.56 1.59
CA SER A 68 4.93 -2.02 2.96
C SER A 68 3.50 -2.50 3.20
N VAL A 69 3.33 -3.37 4.19
CA VAL A 69 2.04 -3.85 4.68
C VAL A 69 1.96 -3.55 6.16
N VAL A 70 0.99 -2.75 6.54
CA VAL A 70 0.66 -2.44 7.93
C VAL A 70 -0.72 -2.99 8.27
N THR A 71 -0.98 -3.23 9.54
CA THR A 71 -2.32 -3.64 9.97
C THR A 71 -3.14 -2.42 10.34
N ARG A 72 -4.32 -2.29 9.72
CA ARG A 72 -5.32 -1.26 10.04
C ARG A 72 -6.66 -1.91 10.35
N GLU A 73 -7.56 -1.16 10.97
CA GLU A 73 -8.96 -1.55 11.15
C GLU A 73 -9.84 -0.70 10.25
N LEU A 74 -10.31 -1.28 9.15
CA LEU A 74 -11.34 -0.65 8.33
C LEU A 74 -12.72 -1.17 8.76
N HIS A 75 -13.75 -0.32 8.65
CA HIS A 75 -15.12 -0.77 8.83
C HIS A 75 -15.82 -0.80 7.47
N VAL A 76 -16.51 -1.89 7.20
CA VAL A 76 -17.38 -2.06 6.04
C VAL A 76 -18.81 -2.27 6.54
N ASP A 77 -19.72 -1.40 6.13
CA ASP A 77 -21.12 -1.40 6.61
C ASP A 77 -21.20 -1.37 8.17
N GLY A 78 -20.26 -0.63 8.79
CA GLY A 78 -20.11 -0.52 10.24
C GLY A 78 -19.47 -1.72 10.94
N VAL A 79 -19.08 -2.77 10.20
CA VAL A 79 -18.41 -3.96 10.76
C VAL A 79 -16.90 -3.79 10.70
N PRO A 80 -16.18 -3.87 11.84
CA PRO A 80 -14.73 -3.77 11.86
C PRO A 80 -14.08 -5.00 11.20
N LEU A 81 -13.08 -4.76 10.36
CA LEU A 81 -12.31 -5.77 9.66
C LEU A 81 -10.82 -5.52 9.86
N VAL A 82 -10.10 -6.55 10.32
CA VAL A 82 -8.64 -6.53 10.38
C VAL A 82 -8.09 -6.52 8.96
N THR A 83 -7.43 -5.45 8.60
CA THR A 83 -7.05 -5.13 7.22
C THR A 83 -5.53 -5.12 7.03
N ALA A 84 -5.03 -5.84 6.02
CA ALA A 84 -3.68 -5.60 5.50
C ALA A 84 -3.71 -4.34 4.64
N TYR A 85 -3.18 -3.23 5.14
CA TYR A 85 -3.15 -1.98 4.39
C TYR A 85 -1.79 -1.82 3.72
N VAL A 86 -1.80 -1.64 2.39
CA VAL A 86 -0.57 -1.50 1.60
C VAL A 86 -0.22 -0.02 1.48
N GLU A 87 1.00 0.31 1.86
CA GLU A 87 1.51 1.68 1.91
C GLU A 87 2.80 1.82 1.09
N ALA A 88 3.10 3.03 0.67
CA ALA A 88 4.39 3.44 0.12
C ALA A 88 4.90 2.52 -1.02
N VAL A 89 4.02 2.20 -1.97
CA VAL A 89 4.40 1.41 -3.15
C VAL A 89 5.10 2.32 -4.14
N ALA A 90 6.39 2.08 -4.36
CA ALA A 90 7.19 2.89 -5.24
C ALA A 90 8.17 2.05 -6.07
N THR A 91 8.42 2.50 -7.30
CA THR A 91 9.47 1.96 -8.17
C THR A 91 10.31 3.13 -8.67
N ASP A 92 11.62 2.99 -8.59
CA ASP A 92 12.59 3.95 -9.12
C ASP A 92 12.18 4.38 -10.55
N PRO A 93 12.01 5.68 -10.83
CA PRO A 93 11.53 6.16 -12.14
C PRO A 93 12.35 5.62 -13.32
N GLY A 94 13.66 5.46 -13.15
CA GLY A 94 14.55 4.88 -14.17
C GLY A 94 14.39 3.36 -14.35
N GLN A 95 13.62 2.70 -13.49
CA GLN A 95 13.39 1.25 -13.50
C GLN A 95 11.91 0.89 -13.74
N GLN A 96 11.04 1.87 -13.92
CA GLN A 96 9.63 1.63 -14.24
C GLN A 96 9.46 0.94 -15.59
N GLY A 97 8.31 0.28 -15.80
CA GLY A 97 8.02 -0.45 -17.03
C GLY A 97 8.70 -1.81 -17.17
N HIS A 98 9.53 -2.22 -16.21
CA HIS A 98 10.25 -3.51 -16.23
C HIS A 98 9.59 -4.61 -15.37
N GLY A 99 8.39 -4.37 -14.87
CA GLY A 99 7.63 -5.36 -14.09
C GLY A 99 8.02 -5.47 -12.62
N LEU A 100 8.93 -4.61 -12.10
CA LEU A 100 9.42 -4.67 -10.73
C LEU A 100 8.30 -4.46 -9.70
N GLY A 101 7.42 -3.48 -9.91
CA GLY A 101 6.25 -3.27 -9.06
C GLY A 101 5.32 -4.48 -9.04
N THR A 102 5.16 -5.17 -10.17
CA THR A 102 4.37 -6.42 -10.25
C THR A 102 5.00 -7.53 -9.41
N GLU A 103 6.32 -7.66 -9.44
CA GLU A 103 7.06 -8.66 -8.65
C GLU A 103 6.88 -8.41 -7.15
N VAL A 104 7.07 -7.16 -6.70
CA VAL A 104 6.86 -6.78 -5.30
C VAL A 104 5.41 -7.01 -4.88
N MET A 105 4.44 -6.55 -5.67
CA MET A 105 3.02 -6.67 -5.30
C MET A 105 2.50 -8.12 -5.34
N ARG A 106 3.10 -9.03 -6.11
CA ARG A 106 2.81 -10.47 -6.01
C ARG A 106 3.29 -11.03 -4.67
N ALA A 107 4.51 -10.70 -4.25
CA ALA A 107 5.00 -11.12 -2.94
C ALA A 107 4.18 -10.54 -1.79
N VAL A 108 3.73 -9.29 -1.89
CA VAL A 108 2.76 -8.69 -0.98
C VAL A 108 1.46 -9.49 -0.95
N GLY A 109 0.93 -9.88 -2.11
CA GLY A 109 -0.28 -10.70 -2.22
C GLY A 109 -0.13 -12.06 -1.53
N ASP A 110 0.98 -12.76 -1.77
CA ASP A 110 1.27 -14.06 -1.15
C ASP A 110 1.40 -13.93 0.38
N PHE A 111 2.04 -12.87 0.85
CA PHE A 111 2.15 -12.56 2.28
C PHE A 111 0.78 -12.30 2.92
N ILE A 112 -0.06 -11.52 2.26
CA ILE A 112 -1.42 -11.21 2.73
C ILE A 112 -2.25 -12.49 2.80
N ASP A 113 -2.18 -13.36 1.78
CA ASP A 113 -2.95 -14.61 1.75
C ASP A 113 -2.52 -15.63 2.81
N ALA A 114 -1.25 -15.60 3.20
CA ALA A 114 -0.71 -16.42 4.28
C ALA A 114 -1.03 -15.86 5.69
N GLY A 115 -1.41 -14.60 5.80
CA GLY A 115 -1.68 -13.91 7.06
C GLY A 115 -3.11 -14.07 7.57
N ASP A 116 -3.43 -13.37 8.65
CA ASP A 116 -4.72 -13.46 9.34
C ASP A 116 -5.67 -12.29 9.06
N TRP A 117 -5.37 -11.47 8.05
CA TRP A 117 -6.21 -10.34 7.67
C TRP A 117 -7.49 -10.77 6.97
N GLN A 118 -8.58 -10.06 7.27
CA GLN A 118 -9.89 -10.31 6.68
C GLN A 118 -10.06 -9.68 5.31
N ILE A 119 -9.38 -8.56 5.05
CA ILE A 119 -9.29 -7.92 3.73
C ILE A 119 -7.90 -7.31 3.55
N ALA A 120 -7.57 -6.95 2.32
CA ALA A 120 -6.49 -6.02 2.04
C ALA A 120 -7.05 -4.76 1.40
N ALA A 121 -6.43 -3.60 1.67
CA ALA A 121 -6.84 -2.32 1.10
C ALA A 121 -5.62 -1.44 0.77
N LEU A 122 -5.82 -0.48 -0.12
CA LEU A 122 -4.88 0.59 -0.45
C LEU A 122 -5.61 1.76 -1.11
N GLY A 123 -5.03 2.96 -1.04
CA GLY A 123 -5.42 4.11 -1.85
C GLY A 123 -4.51 4.26 -3.07
N THR A 124 -5.06 4.56 -4.25
CA THR A 124 -4.23 4.71 -5.45
C THR A 124 -4.93 5.42 -6.60
N GLY A 125 -4.18 6.24 -7.36
CA GLY A 125 -4.56 6.75 -8.67
C GLY A 125 -4.24 5.79 -9.83
N SER A 126 -3.53 4.67 -9.56
CA SER A 126 -3.07 3.70 -10.58
C SER A 126 -3.91 2.42 -10.62
N GLN A 127 -5.24 2.53 -10.59
CA GLN A 127 -6.19 1.42 -10.43
C GLN A 127 -5.91 0.28 -11.43
N ALA A 128 -5.68 0.59 -12.71
CA ALA A 128 -5.45 -0.43 -13.75
C ALA A 128 -4.22 -1.33 -13.49
N PHE A 129 -3.23 -0.84 -12.75
CA PHE A 129 -2.09 -1.65 -12.31
C PHE A 129 -2.53 -2.70 -11.30
N TYR A 130 -3.28 -2.30 -10.29
CA TYR A 130 -3.73 -3.17 -9.19
C TYR A 130 -4.85 -4.13 -9.61
N GLU A 131 -5.74 -3.73 -10.52
CA GLU A 131 -6.78 -4.61 -11.05
C GLU A 131 -6.19 -5.89 -11.67
N ARG A 132 -5.07 -5.79 -12.39
CA ARG A 132 -4.35 -6.95 -12.95
C ARG A 132 -3.77 -7.89 -11.89
N LEU A 133 -3.70 -7.43 -10.65
CA LEU A 133 -3.20 -8.17 -9.48
C LEU A 133 -4.33 -8.65 -8.55
N GLY A 134 -5.60 -8.56 -9.02
CA GLY A 134 -6.76 -9.06 -8.29
C GLY A 134 -7.37 -8.07 -7.28
N TRP A 135 -6.94 -6.81 -7.31
CA TRP A 135 -7.57 -5.75 -6.54
C TRP A 135 -8.79 -5.21 -7.27
N GLN A 136 -9.78 -4.71 -6.54
CA GLN A 136 -11.01 -4.17 -7.10
C GLN A 136 -11.29 -2.80 -6.47
N ILE A 137 -11.77 -1.86 -7.29
CA ILE A 137 -12.20 -0.54 -6.83
C ILE A 137 -13.38 -0.70 -5.88
N TRP A 138 -13.30 -0.07 -4.70
CA TRP A 138 -14.44 0.05 -3.80
C TRP A 138 -15.46 1.03 -4.39
N ARG A 139 -16.73 0.68 -4.38
CA ARG A 139 -17.79 1.45 -5.06
C ARG A 139 -18.70 2.19 -4.10
N GLY A 140 -18.63 1.86 -2.82
CA GLY A 140 -19.38 2.57 -1.78
C GLY A 140 -18.70 3.87 -1.36
N PRO A 141 -19.41 4.74 -0.65
CA PRO A 141 -18.85 5.98 -0.14
C PRO A 141 -17.82 5.72 0.96
N SER A 142 -16.80 6.56 1.01
CA SER A 142 -15.72 6.50 1.99
C SER A 142 -15.87 7.52 3.10
N PHE A 143 -15.35 7.17 4.27
CA PHE A 143 -15.40 8.01 5.47
C PHE A 143 -14.13 7.85 6.30
N VAL A 144 -13.79 8.89 7.07
CA VAL A 144 -12.83 8.79 8.15
C VAL A 144 -13.56 8.83 9.51
N ARG A 145 -13.26 7.88 10.38
CA ARG A 145 -13.80 7.84 11.75
C ARG A 145 -13.04 8.80 12.64
N SER A 146 -13.72 9.73 13.27
CA SER A 146 -13.17 10.66 14.24
C SER A 146 -13.97 10.62 15.56
N PRO A 147 -13.46 11.22 16.65
CA PRO A 147 -14.21 11.33 17.91
C PRO A 147 -15.56 12.05 17.76
N ASP A 148 -15.68 12.92 16.76
CA ASP A 148 -16.90 13.68 16.48
C ASP A 148 -17.84 12.94 15.51
N GLY A 149 -17.54 11.70 15.15
CA GLY A 149 -18.30 10.85 14.23
C GLY A 149 -17.61 10.68 12.88
N ASP A 150 -18.23 9.90 12.02
CA ASP A 150 -17.72 9.59 10.67
C ASP A 150 -17.85 10.81 9.77
N GLN A 151 -16.73 11.22 9.18
CA GLN A 151 -16.67 12.33 8.23
C GLN A 151 -16.52 11.78 6.81
N PRO A 152 -17.37 12.19 5.85
CA PRO A 152 -17.24 11.75 4.45
C PRO A 152 -15.89 12.19 3.84
N THR A 153 -15.32 11.32 3.03
CA THR A 153 -14.10 11.60 2.23
C THR A 153 -14.37 11.40 0.74
N PRO A 154 -15.27 12.20 0.13
CA PRO A 154 -15.72 11.97 -1.24
C PRO A 154 -14.61 12.12 -2.29
N ASP A 155 -13.53 12.81 -1.98
CA ASP A 155 -12.36 12.94 -2.86
C ASP A 155 -11.57 11.63 -2.97
N ASP A 156 -11.74 10.70 -2.01
CA ASP A 156 -11.13 9.37 -2.01
C ASP A 156 -12.02 8.31 -2.70
N ASP A 157 -13.29 8.64 -2.98
CA ASP A 157 -14.20 7.72 -3.66
C ASP A 157 -13.66 7.34 -5.03
N GLY A 158 -13.54 6.02 -5.27
CA GLY A 158 -12.96 5.46 -6.50
C GLY A 158 -11.44 5.31 -6.50
N TYR A 159 -10.74 5.85 -5.50
CA TYR A 159 -9.30 5.64 -5.31
C TYR A 159 -8.98 4.50 -4.34
N ILE A 160 -9.94 4.10 -3.51
CA ILE A 160 -9.78 2.98 -2.57
C ILE A 160 -9.95 1.66 -3.32
N MET A 161 -8.97 0.79 -3.20
CA MET A 161 -9.03 -0.55 -3.74
C MET A 161 -8.97 -1.60 -2.63
N VAL A 162 -9.74 -2.65 -2.80
CA VAL A 162 -9.83 -3.77 -1.84
C VAL A 162 -9.51 -5.07 -2.57
N ARG A 163 -8.77 -5.95 -1.91
CA ARG A 163 -8.52 -7.32 -2.32
C ARG A 163 -9.06 -8.28 -1.26
N LEU A 164 -9.80 -9.28 -1.69
CA LEU A 164 -10.24 -10.35 -0.80
C LEU A 164 -9.06 -11.25 -0.42
N THR A 165 -9.08 -11.72 0.81
CA THR A 165 -8.17 -12.73 1.34
C THR A 165 -8.91 -14.05 1.53
N PRO A 166 -8.23 -15.17 1.81
CA PRO A 166 -8.90 -16.43 2.17
C PRO A 166 -9.81 -16.33 3.42
N ARG A 167 -9.71 -15.24 4.20
CA ARG A 167 -10.50 -15.00 5.42
C ARG A 167 -11.57 -13.94 5.27
N SER A 168 -11.76 -13.42 4.05
CA SER A 168 -12.75 -12.37 3.82
C SER A 168 -14.17 -12.86 4.09
N PRO A 169 -14.97 -12.10 4.84
CA PRO A 169 -16.40 -12.33 4.88
C PRO A 169 -17.05 -11.97 3.53
N ALA A 170 -18.31 -12.31 3.37
CA ALA A 170 -19.11 -11.80 2.25
C ALA A 170 -19.26 -10.28 2.41
N LEU A 171 -18.86 -9.52 1.39
CA LEU A 171 -18.90 -8.05 1.39
C LEU A 171 -19.87 -7.52 0.34
N ARG A 172 -20.54 -6.44 0.67
CA ARG A 172 -21.25 -5.60 -0.30
C ARG A 172 -20.28 -4.54 -0.80
N TRP A 173 -19.92 -4.59 -2.07
CA TRP A 173 -18.94 -3.70 -2.70
C TRP A 173 -19.39 -2.23 -2.85
N ASP A 174 -20.65 -1.95 -2.56
CA ASP A 174 -21.28 -0.63 -2.56
C ASP A 174 -21.63 -0.12 -1.15
N ALA A 175 -21.24 -0.87 -0.11
CA ALA A 175 -21.43 -0.48 1.27
C ALA A 175 -20.51 0.69 1.65
N PRO A 176 -20.86 1.51 2.66
CA PRO A 176 -19.93 2.47 3.24
C PRO A 176 -18.67 1.77 3.76
N ILE A 177 -17.51 2.38 3.49
CA ILE A 177 -16.22 1.96 4.04
C ILE A 177 -15.62 3.10 4.84
N SER A 178 -15.00 2.80 5.99
CA SER A 178 -14.34 3.85 6.78
C SER A 178 -13.01 3.38 7.36
N CYS A 179 -12.06 4.31 7.43
CA CYS A 179 -10.78 4.14 8.11
C CYS A 179 -10.74 4.96 9.41
N GLU A 180 -9.82 4.66 10.29
CA GLU A 180 -9.49 5.50 11.44
C GLU A 180 -8.78 6.78 10.98
N TRP A 181 -9.05 7.87 11.72
CA TRP A 181 -8.32 9.12 11.50
C TRP A 181 -6.83 8.96 11.85
N ARG A 182 -5.97 9.55 11.04
CA ARG A 182 -4.53 9.66 11.25
C ARG A 182 -4.01 10.98 10.65
N PRO A 183 -2.85 11.52 11.08
CA PRO A 183 -2.22 12.67 10.42
C PRO A 183 -1.85 12.32 8.98
N GLY A 184 -1.76 13.33 8.08
CA GLY A 184 -1.45 13.13 6.66
C GLY A 184 -2.63 12.52 5.90
N ASP A 185 -2.34 11.72 4.87
CA ASP A 185 -3.37 11.03 4.10
C ASP A 185 -4.06 9.95 4.96
N VAL A 186 -5.37 10.00 5.02
CA VAL A 186 -6.14 9.04 5.85
C VAL A 186 -6.38 7.71 5.15
N TRP A 187 -6.37 7.70 3.79
CA TRP A 187 -6.57 6.51 2.95
C TRP A 187 -5.30 6.00 2.28
#